data_f90508728c7eff94fa0b8e76299a0b7b
#
_entry.id   f90508728c7eff94fa0b8e76299a0b7b
#
_cell.length_a   1.000
_cell.length_b   1.000
_cell.length_c   1.000
_cell.angle_alpha   90.00
_cell.angle_beta   90.00
_cell.angle_gamma   90.00
#
_symmetry.space_group_name_H-M   'P 1'
#
loop_
_entity.id
_entity.type
_entity.pdbx_description
1 polymer ?
#
loop_
_entity_poly.entity_id
_entity_poly.type
_entity_poly.pdbx_seq_one_letter_code
_entity_poly.pdbx_strand_id
1 'polypeptide(L)'
;MDPVIVVGAGPVGLALSLALAGAGVPTVVLDEGPGKDDPRPARSVVLHADTAAMAHRLGCTTLRDEGAHFAAWRTSRRGRDSRRITFEDHPAPLHLPQHALTRGLRDAAGAHPLVRLVTDCRLDALEQDERGVTAHTRGGETTWWRGSHLVGCDGARSTVRKLLGIRFPGRTSVERHAVAALRTELPWPGEALLHRGAHHEVTARPLPDGVWRLDWLLPSRGELVTPDALVTLIRDTLAAWCGGTTPPYDLIDTGVHTLHHRLARRWRDGRAYLAGDAAHLLGALGTQGVEEGLRDAENLAWKLALDWHQGASEALLDSYEAERRTAVAARLRAADQAMPGLRGGNGLRTYLPGAARSAEDRLTDGHLGRGQLGAEPSYAPPVAVREVPTATEPGGPVADVPVTAPDGTTVPLRDLLGRGRLLVLLVAPGTGVWDRRHWFGAGLMPRLAAAVSALPTRADLLVADSYPGAPAHTVLLVRPDGHLAATFAGVRPAELYEAADAVRGGAPGPARAPSVTPAVTTPTSVID
;
A
#
# COMPACT_ATOMS: atom_id res chain seq x y z
N MET A 1 -24.78 -3.16 -13.99
CA MET A 1 -23.55 -2.50 -14.47
C MET A 1 -22.49 -3.55 -14.74
N ASP A 2 -21.59 -3.28 -15.68
CA ASP A 2 -20.50 -4.16 -16.01
C ASP A 2 -19.47 -4.24 -14.86
N PRO A 3 -18.71 -5.32 -14.71
CA PRO A 3 -17.70 -5.46 -13.67
C PRO A 3 -16.55 -4.45 -13.87
N VAL A 4 -15.72 -4.26 -12.85
CA VAL A 4 -14.42 -3.59 -12.99
C VAL A 4 -13.39 -4.62 -13.49
N ILE A 5 -12.64 -4.27 -14.54
CA ILE A 5 -11.56 -5.10 -15.07
C ILE A 5 -10.26 -4.71 -14.36
N VAL A 6 -9.57 -5.69 -13.78
CA VAL A 6 -8.24 -5.52 -13.20
C VAL A 6 -7.24 -6.34 -14.03
N VAL A 7 -6.19 -5.71 -14.53
CA VAL A 7 -5.15 -6.37 -15.32
C VAL A 7 -3.92 -6.60 -14.45
N GLY A 8 -3.60 -7.87 -14.21
CA GLY A 8 -2.52 -8.33 -13.35
C GLY A 8 -3.01 -8.90 -12.01
N ALA A 9 -2.73 -10.19 -11.74
CA ALA A 9 -3.00 -10.89 -10.49
C ALA A 9 -1.81 -10.89 -9.52
N GLY A 10 -1.03 -9.81 -9.51
CA GLY A 10 -0.06 -9.52 -8.46
C GLY A 10 -0.74 -9.03 -7.18
N PRO A 11 0.03 -8.79 -6.08
CA PRO A 11 -0.55 -8.40 -4.79
C PRO A 11 -1.46 -7.17 -4.89
N VAL A 12 -1.14 -6.19 -5.72
CA VAL A 12 -1.92 -4.95 -5.87
C VAL A 12 -3.25 -5.20 -6.59
N GLY A 13 -3.24 -5.96 -7.69
CA GLY A 13 -4.47 -6.25 -8.44
C GLY A 13 -5.43 -7.15 -7.68
N LEU A 14 -4.90 -8.15 -6.96
CA LEU A 14 -5.69 -9.02 -6.09
C LEU A 14 -6.29 -8.24 -4.92
N ALA A 15 -5.49 -7.37 -4.26
CA ALA A 15 -5.99 -6.53 -3.18
C ALA A 15 -7.07 -5.55 -3.66
N LEU A 16 -6.88 -4.92 -4.82
CA LEU A 16 -7.90 -4.05 -5.42
C LEU A 16 -9.19 -4.79 -5.73
N SER A 17 -9.09 -5.99 -6.32
CA SER A 17 -10.28 -6.80 -6.67
C SER A 17 -11.07 -7.22 -5.43
N LEU A 18 -10.37 -7.61 -4.36
CA LEU A 18 -10.98 -7.95 -3.08
C LEU A 18 -11.62 -6.73 -2.40
N ALA A 19 -10.94 -5.58 -2.41
CA ALA A 19 -11.49 -4.34 -1.84
C ALA A 19 -12.75 -3.87 -2.58
N LEU A 20 -12.77 -3.96 -3.91
CA LEU A 20 -13.96 -3.70 -4.74
C LEU A 20 -15.08 -4.69 -4.43
N ALA A 21 -14.77 -5.99 -4.36
CA ALA A 21 -15.73 -7.03 -4.04
C ALA A 21 -16.30 -6.89 -2.63
N GLY A 22 -15.48 -6.51 -1.64
CA GLY A 22 -15.92 -6.16 -0.28
C GLY A 22 -16.85 -4.94 -0.24
N ALA A 23 -16.75 -4.04 -1.22
CA ALA A 23 -17.68 -2.93 -1.43
C ALA A 23 -18.88 -3.30 -2.33
N GLY A 24 -19.03 -4.57 -2.72
CA GLY A 24 -20.14 -5.08 -3.52
C GLY A 24 -20.01 -4.87 -5.03
N VAL A 25 -18.80 -4.64 -5.54
CA VAL A 25 -18.53 -4.42 -6.97
C VAL A 25 -17.94 -5.69 -7.59
N PRO A 26 -18.58 -6.29 -8.62
CA PRO A 26 -18.02 -7.42 -9.34
C PRO A 26 -16.72 -7.05 -10.05
N THR A 27 -15.74 -7.96 -10.03
CA THR A 27 -14.44 -7.76 -10.67
C THR A 27 -14.04 -8.94 -11.55
N VAL A 28 -13.35 -8.65 -12.64
CA VAL A 28 -12.67 -9.64 -13.50
C VAL A 28 -11.19 -9.32 -13.47
N VAL A 29 -10.39 -10.24 -12.97
CA VAL A 29 -8.92 -10.12 -12.92
C VAL A 29 -8.33 -10.91 -14.08
N LEU A 30 -7.62 -10.23 -14.98
CA LEU A 30 -6.96 -10.82 -16.15
C LEU A 30 -5.45 -10.89 -15.87
N ASP A 31 -4.87 -12.07 -15.96
CA ASP A 31 -3.43 -12.26 -15.74
C ASP A 31 -2.78 -13.08 -16.87
N GLU A 32 -1.63 -12.62 -17.36
CA GLU A 32 -0.88 -13.33 -18.42
C GLU A 32 -0.17 -14.59 -17.91
N GLY A 33 0.01 -14.72 -16.61
CA GLY A 33 0.66 -15.87 -15.97
C GLY A 33 -0.30 -17.03 -15.71
N PRO A 34 0.27 -18.22 -15.44
CA PRO A 34 -0.51 -19.45 -15.25
C PRO A 34 -1.19 -19.54 -13.86
N GLY A 35 -1.16 -18.49 -13.07
CA GLY A 35 -1.76 -18.49 -11.72
C GLY A 35 -1.05 -19.36 -10.68
N LYS A 36 0.19 -19.77 -10.96
CA LYS A 36 1.01 -20.58 -10.05
C LYS A 36 1.91 -19.71 -9.19
N ASP A 37 2.19 -20.19 -7.98
CA ASP A 37 3.14 -19.54 -7.09
C ASP A 37 4.57 -19.74 -7.60
N ASP A 38 5.39 -18.68 -7.44
CA ASP A 38 6.84 -18.71 -7.66
C ASP A 38 7.52 -18.49 -6.30
N PRO A 39 7.83 -19.58 -5.57
CA PRO A 39 8.37 -19.48 -4.20
C PRO A 39 9.81 -18.99 -4.22
N ARG A 40 10.00 -17.69 -4.09
CA ARG A 40 11.31 -17.02 -3.97
C ARG A 40 11.41 -16.27 -2.63
N PRO A 41 11.94 -16.88 -1.58
CA PRO A 41 12.09 -16.23 -0.27
C PRO A 41 12.96 -14.97 -0.29
N ALA A 42 13.93 -14.88 -1.20
CA ALA A 42 14.71 -13.66 -1.39
C ALA A 42 13.87 -12.49 -1.89
N ARG A 43 12.70 -12.75 -2.51
CA ARG A 43 11.70 -11.75 -2.88
C ARG A 43 10.66 -11.65 -1.77
N SER A 44 10.86 -10.71 -0.87
CA SER A 44 10.02 -10.52 0.31
C SER A 44 9.46 -9.11 0.42
N VAL A 45 8.46 -8.95 1.25
CA VAL A 45 7.82 -7.68 1.58
C VAL A 45 7.81 -7.46 3.09
N VAL A 46 7.85 -6.21 3.50
CA VAL A 46 7.55 -5.81 4.88
C VAL A 46 6.22 -5.09 4.84
N LEU A 47 5.27 -5.52 5.66
CA LEU A 47 4.00 -4.85 5.85
C LEU A 47 4.01 -4.11 7.18
N HIS A 48 3.70 -2.82 7.13
CA HIS A 48 3.46 -2.03 8.33
C HIS A 48 2.02 -2.21 8.82
N ALA A 49 1.68 -1.63 9.96
CA ALA A 49 0.42 -1.88 10.64
C ALA A 49 -0.83 -1.63 9.77
N ASP A 50 -0.82 -0.57 8.96
CA ASP A 50 -1.90 -0.21 8.05
C ASP A 50 -2.11 -1.25 6.95
N THR A 51 -1.04 -1.62 6.24
CA THR A 51 -1.08 -2.58 5.13
C THR A 51 -1.26 -4.02 5.61
N ALA A 52 -0.73 -4.37 6.78
CA ALA A 52 -0.99 -5.68 7.41
C ALA A 52 -2.48 -5.81 7.82
N ALA A 53 -3.06 -4.76 8.43
CA ALA A 53 -4.49 -4.72 8.75
C ALA A 53 -5.35 -4.78 7.48
N MET A 54 -4.97 -4.06 6.41
CA MET A 54 -5.64 -4.16 5.12
C MET A 54 -5.62 -5.58 4.58
N ALA A 55 -4.46 -6.23 4.52
CA ALA A 55 -4.34 -7.61 4.03
C ALA A 55 -5.22 -8.58 4.85
N HIS A 56 -5.27 -8.41 6.18
CA HIS A 56 -6.15 -9.19 7.05
C HIS A 56 -7.64 -8.97 6.71
N ARG A 57 -8.09 -7.71 6.54
CA ARG A 57 -9.47 -7.38 6.13
C ARG A 57 -9.84 -7.99 4.77
N LEU A 58 -8.87 -8.12 3.88
CA LEU A 58 -9.04 -8.75 2.56
C LEU A 58 -9.04 -10.28 2.61
N GLY A 59 -9.02 -10.89 3.79
CA GLY A 59 -9.13 -12.33 3.97
C GLY A 59 -7.80 -13.07 4.12
N CYS A 60 -6.66 -12.38 4.16
CA CYS A 60 -5.35 -13.01 4.38
C CYS A 60 -5.12 -13.27 5.88
N THR A 61 -5.86 -14.18 6.47
CA THR A 61 -5.84 -14.45 7.92
C THR A 61 -4.59 -15.19 8.38
N THR A 62 -3.92 -15.93 7.50
CA THR A 62 -2.72 -16.74 7.81
C THR A 62 -1.41 -15.98 7.75
N LEU A 63 -1.41 -14.72 7.30
CA LEU A 63 -0.17 -13.96 7.08
C LEU A 63 0.69 -13.81 8.34
N ARG A 64 0.07 -13.79 9.53
CA ARG A 64 0.82 -13.71 10.79
C ARG A 64 1.65 -14.97 11.04
N ASP A 65 1.15 -16.13 10.62
CA ASP A 65 1.81 -17.42 10.78
C ASP A 65 2.85 -17.65 9.67
N GLU A 66 2.64 -17.06 8.50
CA GLU A 66 3.52 -17.15 7.32
C GLU A 66 4.58 -16.05 7.27
N GLY A 67 4.59 -15.13 8.22
CA GLY A 67 5.52 -14.01 8.34
C GLY A 67 6.26 -14.00 9.67
N ALA A 68 7.30 -13.17 9.78
CA ALA A 68 8.04 -12.92 11.00
C ALA A 68 7.85 -11.47 11.45
N HIS A 69 7.47 -11.29 12.72
CA HIS A 69 7.51 -9.97 13.36
C HIS A 69 8.92 -9.69 13.86
N PHE A 70 9.39 -8.48 13.69
CA PHE A 70 10.68 -8.09 14.26
C PHE A 70 10.59 -8.01 15.79
N ALA A 71 11.46 -8.71 16.49
CA ALA A 71 11.61 -8.55 17.95
C ALA A 71 12.19 -7.17 18.30
N ALA A 72 13.12 -6.69 17.47
CA ALA A 72 13.66 -5.35 17.52
C ALA A 72 14.24 -4.95 16.15
N TRP A 73 14.47 -3.68 15.96
CA TRP A 73 15.28 -3.12 14.88
C TRP A 73 16.62 -2.68 15.47
N ARG A 74 17.71 -3.20 14.91
CA ARG A 74 19.08 -2.88 15.31
C ARG A 74 19.79 -2.13 14.20
N THR A 75 20.55 -1.11 14.54
CA THR A 75 21.44 -0.43 13.61
C THR A 75 22.87 -0.58 14.12
N SER A 76 23.79 -1.01 13.26
CA SER A 76 25.19 -1.10 13.62
C SER A 76 26.09 -0.40 12.61
N ARG A 77 27.20 0.17 13.08
CA ARG A 77 28.15 0.89 12.26
C ARG A 77 29.58 0.45 12.59
N ARG A 78 30.33 -0.01 11.58
CA ARG A 78 31.71 -0.49 11.72
C ARG A 78 31.86 -1.52 12.85
N GLY A 79 30.91 -2.46 12.97
CA GLY A 79 30.93 -3.50 13.97
C GLY A 79 30.52 -3.09 15.40
N ARG A 80 30.02 -1.86 15.59
CA ARG A 80 29.49 -1.38 16.88
C ARG A 80 28.01 -1.07 16.75
N ASP A 81 27.21 -1.54 17.69
CA ASP A 81 25.80 -1.20 17.77
C ASP A 81 25.66 0.31 18.03
N SER A 82 24.89 0.98 17.20
CA SER A 82 24.61 2.41 17.31
C SER A 82 23.21 2.68 17.88
N ARG A 83 22.23 1.80 17.61
CA ARG A 83 20.85 1.97 18.07
C ARG A 83 20.13 0.62 18.07
N ARG A 84 19.23 0.44 19.05
CA ARG A 84 18.26 -0.67 19.11
C ARG A 84 16.90 -0.10 19.45
N ILE A 85 15.86 -0.48 18.68
CA ILE A 85 14.48 -0.03 18.83
C ILE A 85 13.62 -1.27 19.08
N THR A 86 12.86 -1.28 20.18
CA THR A 86 11.84 -2.29 20.49
C THR A 86 10.47 -1.82 20.05
N PHE A 87 9.49 -2.72 20.01
CA PHE A 87 8.13 -2.47 19.55
C PHE A 87 7.10 -2.59 20.68
N GLU A 88 7.46 -2.14 21.88
CA GLU A 88 6.57 -2.21 23.06
C GLU A 88 5.33 -1.33 22.90
N ASP A 89 5.51 -0.13 22.33
CA ASP A 89 4.45 0.87 22.17
C ASP A 89 3.85 0.91 20.75
N HIS A 90 4.38 0.15 19.81
CA HIS A 90 3.97 0.17 18.41
C HIS A 90 3.97 -1.24 17.82
N PRO A 91 3.03 -1.58 16.92
CA PRO A 91 3.06 -2.87 16.24
C PRO A 91 4.36 -3.04 15.43
N ALA A 92 5.00 -4.19 15.63
CA ALA A 92 6.18 -4.57 14.87
C ALA A 92 5.82 -4.80 13.40
N PRO A 93 6.68 -4.38 12.45
CA PRO A 93 6.50 -4.72 11.05
C PRO A 93 6.45 -6.24 10.84
N LEU A 94 5.63 -6.69 9.88
CA LEU A 94 5.51 -8.09 9.48
C LEU A 94 6.33 -8.32 8.21
N HIS A 95 7.34 -9.17 8.27
CA HIS A 95 8.19 -9.54 7.13
C HIS A 95 7.83 -10.93 6.63
N LEU A 96 7.53 -11.05 5.35
CA LEU A 96 7.12 -12.32 4.74
C LEU A 96 7.58 -12.42 3.28
N PRO A 97 7.70 -13.66 2.75
CA PRO A 97 7.91 -13.85 1.31
C PRO A 97 6.76 -13.24 0.52
N GLN A 98 7.06 -12.53 -0.58
CA GLN A 98 6.02 -11.90 -1.40
C GLN A 98 5.02 -12.91 -1.98
N HIS A 99 5.47 -14.13 -2.30
CA HIS A 99 4.59 -15.17 -2.81
C HIS A 99 3.55 -15.62 -1.75
N ALA A 100 3.88 -15.59 -0.45
CA ALA A 100 2.93 -15.89 0.62
C ALA A 100 1.78 -14.86 0.64
N LEU A 101 2.10 -13.57 0.58
CA LEU A 101 1.10 -12.51 0.45
C LEU A 101 0.23 -12.71 -0.82
N THR A 102 0.89 -12.97 -1.96
CA THR A 102 0.17 -13.14 -3.24
C THR A 102 -0.75 -14.35 -3.20
N ARG A 103 -0.30 -15.48 -2.60
CA ARG A 103 -1.10 -16.70 -2.41
C ARG A 103 -2.32 -16.41 -1.53
N GLY A 104 -2.12 -15.82 -0.34
CA GLY A 104 -3.23 -15.50 0.55
C GLY A 104 -4.29 -14.61 -0.11
N LEU A 105 -3.87 -13.58 -0.84
CA LEU A 105 -4.79 -12.73 -1.61
C LEU A 105 -5.47 -13.48 -2.76
N ARG A 106 -4.77 -14.39 -3.44
CA ARG A 106 -5.33 -15.19 -4.53
C ARG A 106 -6.36 -16.20 -4.01
N ASP A 107 -6.07 -16.85 -2.90
CA ASP A 107 -6.99 -17.80 -2.26
C ASP A 107 -8.27 -17.08 -1.80
N ALA A 108 -8.13 -15.92 -1.16
CA ALA A 108 -9.27 -15.10 -0.79
C ALA A 108 -10.09 -14.64 -2.01
N ALA A 109 -9.41 -14.22 -3.10
CA ALA A 109 -10.06 -13.82 -4.34
C ALA A 109 -10.78 -14.97 -5.02
N GLY A 110 -10.18 -16.17 -5.04
CA GLY A 110 -10.79 -17.39 -5.59
C GLY A 110 -12.03 -17.86 -4.82
N ALA A 111 -12.09 -17.58 -3.52
CA ALA A 111 -13.23 -17.89 -2.66
C ALA A 111 -14.35 -16.83 -2.72
N HIS A 112 -14.08 -15.63 -3.24
CA HIS A 112 -15.03 -14.52 -3.21
C HIS A 112 -15.98 -14.55 -4.43
N PRO A 113 -17.32 -14.60 -4.26
CA PRO A 113 -18.28 -14.79 -5.35
C PRO A 113 -18.32 -13.65 -6.37
N LEU A 114 -17.85 -12.45 -6.02
CA LEU A 114 -17.79 -11.28 -6.90
C LEU A 114 -16.45 -11.13 -7.63
N VAL A 115 -15.48 -12.03 -7.43
CA VAL A 115 -14.17 -11.98 -8.09
C VAL A 115 -14.05 -13.15 -9.06
N ARG A 116 -13.78 -12.84 -10.33
CA ARG A 116 -13.44 -13.82 -11.35
C ARG A 116 -11.96 -13.70 -11.73
N LEU A 117 -11.17 -14.71 -11.44
CA LEU A 117 -9.77 -14.80 -11.86
C LEU A 117 -9.68 -15.52 -13.21
N VAL A 118 -8.93 -14.93 -14.14
CA VAL A 118 -8.68 -15.46 -15.48
C VAL A 118 -7.16 -15.45 -15.72
N THR A 119 -6.58 -16.63 -15.74
CA THR A 119 -5.15 -16.86 -15.99
C THR A 119 -4.86 -17.15 -17.44
N ASP A 120 -3.57 -17.18 -17.84
CA ASP A 120 -3.13 -17.38 -19.21
C ASP A 120 -3.83 -16.42 -20.20
N CYS A 121 -4.15 -15.22 -19.73
CA CYS A 121 -4.97 -14.23 -20.43
C CYS A 121 -4.21 -12.89 -20.53
N ARG A 122 -3.62 -12.63 -21.70
CA ARG A 122 -2.82 -11.43 -21.94
C ARG A 122 -3.65 -10.33 -22.57
N LEU A 123 -3.57 -9.12 -22.04
CA LEU A 123 -4.17 -7.93 -22.65
C LEU A 123 -3.38 -7.53 -23.91
N ASP A 124 -4.08 -7.36 -25.04
CA ASP A 124 -3.49 -6.94 -26.31
C ASP A 124 -3.95 -5.54 -26.76
N ALA A 125 -5.22 -5.19 -26.54
CA ALA A 125 -5.76 -3.88 -26.88
C ALA A 125 -6.81 -3.42 -25.86
N LEU A 126 -7.04 -2.12 -25.81
CA LEU A 126 -7.98 -1.46 -24.92
C LEU A 126 -8.77 -0.40 -25.70
N GLU A 127 -10.07 -0.45 -25.58
CA GLU A 127 -10.98 0.56 -26.08
C GLU A 127 -11.84 1.10 -24.95
N GLN A 128 -12.26 2.36 -25.03
CA GLN A 128 -13.16 2.95 -24.06
C GLN A 128 -14.15 3.92 -24.72
N ASP A 129 -15.35 3.97 -24.14
CA ASP A 129 -16.41 4.88 -24.52
C ASP A 129 -17.04 5.54 -23.27
N GLU A 130 -18.08 6.30 -23.43
CA GLU A 130 -18.79 6.97 -22.32
C GLU A 130 -19.40 5.98 -21.32
N ARG A 131 -19.64 4.72 -21.71
CA ARG A 131 -20.34 3.71 -20.92
C ARG A 131 -19.40 2.71 -20.24
N GLY A 132 -18.14 2.60 -20.70
CA GLY A 132 -17.22 1.63 -20.13
C GLY A 132 -15.95 1.41 -20.95
N VAL A 133 -15.30 0.29 -20.68
CA VAL A 133 -14.07 -0.13 -21.33
C VAL A 133 -14.23 -1.53 -21.93
N THR A 134 -13.52 -1.79 -23.03
CA THR A 134 -13.42 -3.13 -23.61
C THR A 134 -11.95 -3.53 -23.65
N ALA A 135 -11.59 -4.60 -22.97
CA ALA A 135 -10.28 -5.21 -23.00
C ALA A 135 -10.26 -6.36 -24.01
N HIS A 136 -9.41 -6.28 -25.02
CA HIS A 136 -9.16 -7.37 -25.96
C HIS A 136 -7.97 -8.19 -25.47
N THR A 137 -8.14 -9.50 -25.45
CA THR A 137 -7.17 -10.41 -24.85
C THR A 137 -6.79 -11.54 -25.79
N ARG A 138 -5.60 -12.08 -25.56
CA ARG A 138 -5.10 -13.29 -26.20
C ARG A 138 -4.88 -14.36 -25.14
N GLY A 139 -5.24 -15.59 -25.45
CA GLY A 139 -5.28 -16.69 -24.49
C GLY A 139 -6.61 -16.75 -23.74
N GLY A 140 -6.89 -17.88 -23.10
CA GLY A 140 -8.15 -18.14 -22.46
C GLY A 140 -9.31 -18.45 -23.44
N GLU A 141 -10.50 -18.64 -22.87
CA GLU A 141 -11.72 -18.96 -23.66
C GLU A 141 -12.39 -17.71 -24.27
N THR A 142 -12.17 -16.55 -23.67
CA THR A 142 -12.79 -15.28 -24.06
C THR A 142 -11.72 -14.34 -24.57
N THR A 143 -11.94 -13.72 -25.73
CA THR A 143 -11.01 -12.81 -26.38
C THR A 143 -11.30 -11.33 -26.14
N TRP A 144 -12.41 -11.02 -25.50
CA TRP A 144 -12.77 -9.65 -25.12
C TRP A 144 -13.60 -9.62 -23.83
N TRP A 145 -13.45 -8.53 -23.07
CA TRP A 145 -14.10 -8.31 -21.78
C TRP A 145 -14.66 -6.91 -21.72
N ARG A 146 -15.94 -6.78 -21.39
CA ARG A 146 -16.56 -5.48 -21.15
C ARG A 146 -16.56 -5.17 -19.66
N GLY A 147 -16.20 -3.93 -19.30
CA GLY A 147 -16.19 -3.46 -17.90
C GLY A 147 -16.63 -2.00 -17.79
N SER A 148 -17.02 -1.62 -16.58
CA SER A 148 -17.31 -0.21 -16.25
C SER A 148 -16.03 0.63 -16.21
N HIS A 149 -14.96 0.05 -15.66
CA HIS A 149 -13.62 0.62 -15.55
C HIS A 149 -12.56 -0.45 -15.79
N LEU A 150 -11.33 -0.03 -16.07
CA LEU A 150 -10.16 -0.90 -16.14
C LEU A 150 -9.03 -0.33 -15.29
N VAL A 151 -8.38 -1.19 -14.48
CA VAL A 151 -7.23 -0.81 -13.69
C VAL A 151 -6.02 -1.68 -14.05
N GLY A 152 -4.95 -1.05 -14.56
CA GLY A 152 -3.67 -1.69 -14.83
C GLY A 152 -2.87 -1.86 -13.53
N CYS A 153 -2.77 -3.11 -13.07
CA CYS A 153 -1.92 -3.57 -11.98
C CYS A 153 -0.85 -4.54 -12.50
N ASP A 154 -0.50 -4.42 -13.77
CA ASP A 154 0.31 -5.33 -14.60
C ASP A 154 1.82 -5.04 -14.51
N GLY A 155 2.24 -4.40 -13.43
CA GLY A 155 3.62 -4.29 -13.01
C GLY A 155 4.48 -3.31 -13.82
N ALA A 156 5.79 -3.37 -13.59
CA ALA A 156 6.77 -2.40 -14.10
C ALA A 156 6.78 -2.26 -15.64
N ARG A 157 6.45 -3.33 -16.35
CA ARG A 157 6.40 -3.38 -17.82
C ARG A 157 5.00 -3.16 -18.39
N SER A 158 4.08 -2.62 -17.61
CA SER A 158 2.66 -2.45 -17.85
C SER A 158 2.29 -2.28 -19.34
N THR A 159 1.43 -3.18 -19.80
CA THR A 159 0.80 -3.12 -21.13
C THR A 159 -0.30 -2.06 -21.12
N VAL A 160 -1.09 -1.97 -20.04
CA VAL A 160 -2.13 -0.94 -19.90
C VAL A 160 -1.55 0.46 -20.04
N ARG A 161 -0.46 0.76 -19.31
CA ARG A 161 0.23 2.05 -19.42
C ARG A 161 0.67 2.38 -20.85
N LYS A 162 1.20 1.37 -21.57
CA LYS A 162 1.66 1.53 -22.97
C LYS A 162 0.49 1.77 -23.92
N LEU A 163 -0.60 1.01 -23.78
CA LEU A 163 -1.82 1.18 -24.59
C LEU A 163 -2.46 2.55 -24.40
N LEU A 164 -2.42 3.09 -23.18
CA LEU A 164 -2.88 4.44 -22.87
C LEU A 164 -1.89 5.55 -23.31
N GLY A 165 -0.74 5.21 -23.88
CA GLY A 165 0.29 6.18 -24.29
C GLY A 165 0.87 6.98 -23.12
N ILE A 166 0.75 6.50 -21.87
CA ILE A 166 1.19 7.22 -20.70
C ILE A 166 2.71 7.11 -20.53
N ARG A 167 3.41 8.26 -20.54
CA ARG A 167 4.87 8.32 -20.34
C ARG A 167 5.24 7.94 -18.90
N PHE A 168 6.36 7.23 -18.77
CA PHE A 168 6.91 6.73 -17.51
C PHE A 168 8.32 7.28 -17.26
N PRO A 169 8.45 8.60 -17.05
CA PRO A 169 9.75 9.23 -16.81
C PRO A 169 10.32 8.83 -15.45
N GLY A 170 11.63 9.01 -15.32
CA GLY A 170 12.34 8.76 -14.08
C GLY A 170 13.80 8.39 -14.32
N ARG A 171 14.44 7.85 -13.29
CA ARG A 171 15.85 7.44 -13.30
C ARG A 171 15.96 5.93 -13.34
N THR A 172 16.84 5.44 -14.20
CA THR A 172 17.12 4.01 -14.38
C THR A 172 18.34 3.62 -13.55
N SER A 173 18.33 2.41 -13.01
CA SER A 173 19.47 1.82 -12.28
C SER A 173 19.96 2.69 -11.11
N VAL A 174 19.00 3.25 -10.35
CA VAL A 174 19.31 4.10 -9.19
C VAL A 174 19.90 3.28 -8.06
N GLU A 175 19.37 2.08 -7.84
CA GLU A 175 19.82 1.13 -6.83
C GLU A 175 20.13 -0.21 -7.49
N ARG A 176 21.12 -0.89 -6.94
CA ARG A 176 21.49 -2.25 -7.31
C ARG A 176 21.68 -3.04 -6.04
N HIS A 177 20.99 -4.16 -5.92
CA HIS A 177 20.99 -4.98 -4.71
C HIS A 177 21.35 -6.42 -5.05
N ALA A 178 22.23 -7.02 -4.25
CA ALA A 178 22.33 -8.46 -4.14
C ALA A 178 21.45 -8.90 -2.96
N VAL A 179 20.71 -9.99 -3.12
CA VAL A 179 19.87 -10.54 -2.06
C VAL A 179 20.10 -12.03 -1.92
N ALA A 180 20.01 -12.51 -0.68
CA ALA A 180 20.04 -13.93 -0.38
C ALA A 180 19.00 -14.25 0.69
N ALA A 181 18.30 -15.37 0.54
CA ALA A 181 17.55 -16.01 1.60
C ALA A 181 18.33 -17.25 2.04
N LEU A 182 18.65 -17.32 3.31
CA LEU A 182 19.46 -18.43 3.87
C LEU A 182 18.97 -18.78 5.27
N ARG A 183 19.06 -20.06 5.63
CA ARG A 183 18.80 -20.55 6.99
C ARG A 183 20.11 -20.56 7.75
N THR A 184 20.16 -19.86 8.88
CA THR A 184 21.33 -19.80 9.76
C THR A 184 20.94 -19.23 11.12
N GLU A 185 21.79 -19.41 12.11
CA GLU A 185 21.65 -18.75 13.41
C GLU A 185 22.50 -17.47 13.44
N LEU A 186 21.88 -16.36 13.78
CA LEU A 186 22.55 -15.08 13.99
C LEU A 186 22.55 -14.69 15.47
N PRO A 187 23.54 -13.90 15.94
CA PRO A 187 23.68 -13.52 17.35
C PRO A 187 22.53 -12.66 17.92
N TRP A 188 21.56 -12.29 17.12
CA TRP A 188 20.38 -11.49 17.49
C TRP A 188 19.09 -12.15 16.96
N PRO A 189 18.61 -13.21 17.58
CA PRO A 189 17.46 -13.96 17.10
C PRO A 189 16.21 -13.08 17.00
N GLY A 190 15.55 -13.09 15.83
CA GLY A 190 14.33 -12.33 15.56
C GLY A 190 14.49 -10.82 15.41
N GLU A 191 15.69 -10.25 15.57
CA GLU A 191 15.91 -8.82 15.40
C GLU A 191 16.33 -8.49 13.96
N ALA A 192 15.70 -7.50 13.34
CA ALA A 192 16.17 -6.98 12.06
C ALA A 192 17.41 -6.09 12.26
N LEU A 193 18.36 -6.16 11.34
CA LEU A 193 19.62 -5.41 11.39
C LEU A 193 19.82 -4.57 10.15
N LEU A 194 20.17 -3.29 10.33
CA LEU A 194 20.80 -2.44 9.32
C LEU A 194 22.28 -2.27 9.70
N HIS A 195 23.17 -2.92 8.96
CA HIS A 195 24.61 -2.83 9.16
C HIS A 195 25.26 -1.92 8.12
N ARG A 196 26.03 -0.94 8.57
CA ARG A 196 26.85 -0.06 7.72
C ARG A 196 28.33 -0.37 7.93
N GLY A 197 28.85 -1.25 7.09
CA GLY A 197 30.27 -1.56 7.02
C GLY A 197 31.10 -0.49 6.34
N ALA A 198 32.40 -0.76 6.15
CA ALA A 198 33.30 0.11 5.43
C ALA A 198 33.00 0.15 3.92
N HIS A 199 32.50 -0.93 3.35
CA HIS A 199 32.35 -1.14 1.92
C HIS A 199 30.89 -1.39 1.47
N HIS A 200 30.06 -1.94 2.35
CA HIS A 200 28.69 -2.33 2.03
C HIS A 200 27.73 -1.92 3.13
N GLU A 201 26.54 -1.53 2.72
CA GLU A 201 25.36 -1.46 3.57
C GLU A 201 24.60 -2.77 3.39
N VAL A 202 24.27 -3.42 4.50
CA VAL A 202 23.58 -4.71 4.50
C VAL A 202 22.40 -4.62 5.45
N THR A 203 21.23 -5.05 4.97
CA THR A 203 20.06 -5.25 5.82
C THR A 203 19.84 -6.75 6.01
N ALA A 204 19.71 -7.22 7.25
CA ALA A 204 19.29 -8.58 7.56
C ALA A 204 17.91 -8.55 8.22
N ARG A 205 16.99 -9.36 7.73
CA ARG A 205 15.61 -9.42 8.24
C ARG A 205 15.20 -10.87 8.44
N PRO A 206 14.61 -11.21 9.61
CA PRO A 206 14.13 -12.56 9.86
C PRO A 206 12.91 -12.87 8.97
N LEU A 207 12.82 -14.11 8.53
CA LEU A 207 11.68 -14.79 7.95
C LEU A 207 11.33 -15.99 8.83
N PRO A 208 10.19 -16.65 8.66
CA PRO A 208 9.85 -17.87 9.39
C PRO A 208 10.91 -18.98 9.24
N ASP A 209 10.87 -19.96 10.12
CA ASP A 209 11.67 -21.20 10.07
C ASP A 209 13.20 -20.98 10.12
N GLY A 210 13.65 -19.95 10.83
CA GLY A 210 15.09 -19.65 10.96
C GLY A 210 15.72 -19.14 9.67
N VAL A 211 14.91 -18.71 8.71
CA VAL A 211 15.38 -18.13 7.46
C VAL A 211 15.64 -16.63 7.66
N TRP A 212 16.70 -16.15 7.06
CA TRP A 212 17.08 -14.74 7.02
C TRP A 212 17.14 -14.25 5.59
N ARG A 213 16.59 -13.07 5.33
CA ARG A 213 16.83 -12.35 4.10
C ARG A 213 17.91 -11.30 4.32
N LEU A 214 19.01 -11.48 3.60
CA LEU A 214 20.10 -10.52 3.53
C LEU A 214 19.97 -9.69 2.24
N ASP A 215 20.28 -8.39 2.33
CA ASP A 215 20.15 -7.45 1.23
C ASP A 215 21.33 -6.47 1.26
N TRP A 216 22.20 -6.57 0.27
CA TRP A 216 23.40 -5.72 0.11
C TRP A 216 23.15 -4.63 -0.92
N LEU A 217 23.27 -3.37 -0.51
CA LEU A 217 23.33 -2.26 -1.45
C LEU A 217 24.67 -2.26 -2.17
N LEU A 218 24.65 -2.55 -3.45
CA LEU A 218 25.84 -2.61 -4.31
C LEU A 218 26.14 -1.22 -4.91
N PRO A 219 27.40 -0.98 -5.35
CA PRO A 219 27.73 0.19 -6.17
C PRO A 219 26.84 0.26 -7.42
N SER A 220 26.41 1.46 -7.79
CA SER A 220 25.52 1.66 -8.95
C SER A 220 26.18 1.30 -10.30
N ARG A 221 27.51 1.36 -10.34
CA ARG A 221 28.35 0.89 -11.46
C ARG A 221 29.33 -0.13 -10.92
N GLY A 222 29.41 -1.28 -11.53
CA GLY A 222 30.27 -2.36 -11.09
C GLY A 222 30.11 -3.60 -11.97
N GLU A 223 31.00 -4.54 -11.78
CA GLU A 223 30.99 -5.81 -12.49
C GLU A 223 29.72 -6.63 -12.19
N LEU A 224 29.44 -7.61 -13.04
CA LEU A 224 28.40 -8.59 -12.78
C LEU A 224 28.71 -9.32 -11.48
N VAL A 225 27.72 -9.45 -10.62
CA VAL A 225 27.86 -10.29 -9.42
C VAL A 225 27.74 -11.74 -9.86
N THR A 226 28.87 -12.43 -9.88
CA THR A 226 28.88 -13.87 -10.16
C THR A 226 28.36 -14.66 -8.96
N PRO A 227 27.90 -15.90 -9.14
CA PRO A 227 27.53 -16.77 -8.02
C PRO A 227 28.63 -16.89 -6.96
N ASP A 228 29.89 -17.04 -7.37
CA ASP A 228 31.04 -17.14 -6.46
C ASP A 228 31.25 -15.84 -5.66
N ALA A 229 31.13 -14.69 -6.31
CA ALA A 229 31.21 -13.38 -5.65
C ALA A 229 30.10 -13.22 -4.61
N LEU A 230 28.89 -13.71 -4.88
CA LEU A 230 27.77 -13.68 -3.95
C LEU A 230 28.01 -14.61 -2.75
N VAL A 231 28.51 -15.83 -2.99
CA VAL A 231 28.89 -16.76 -1.90
C VAL A 231 29.99 -16.16 -1.02
N THR A 232 30.98 -15.52 -1.62
CA THR A 232 32.03 -14.82 -0.87
C THR A 232 31.43 -13.69 -0.02
N LEU A 233 30.54 -12.87 -0.60
CA LEU A 233 29.86 -11.79 0.11
C LEU A 233 29.04 -12.30 1.30
N ILE A 234 28.34 -13.42 1.14
CA ILE A 234 27.59 -14.08 2.22
C ILE A 234 28.56 -14.50 3.34
N ARG A 235 29.62 -15.24 3.00
CA ARG A 235 30.59 -15.75 3.97
C ARG A 235 31.27 -14.63 4.75
N ASP A 236 31.75 -13.61 4.07
CA ASP A 236 32.43 -12.47 4.71
C ASP A 236 31.48 -11.72 5.65
N THR A 237 30.21 -11.54 5.24
CA THR A 237 29.19 -10.90 6.06
C THR A 237 28.88 -11.71 7.32
N LEU A 238 28.64 -13.02 7.17
CA LEU A 238 28.35 -13.90 8.29
C LEU A 238 29.56 -14.02 9.25
N ALA A 239 30.78 -14.16 8.73
CA ALA A 239 31.99 -14.19 9.53
C ALA A 239 32.18 -12.91 10.34
N ALA A 240 31.97 -11.74 9.70
CA ALA A 240 32.08 -10.44 10.37
C ALA A 240 31.08 -10.29 11.52
N TRP A 241 29.90 -10.89 11.40
CA TRP A 241 28.85 -10.84 12.42
C TRP A 241 29.00 -11.90 13.52
N CYS A 242 29.62 -13.02 13.22
CA CYS A 242 29.74 -14.17 14.10
C CYS A 242 31.18 -14.38 14.67
N GLY A 243 31.87 -13.27 14.95
CA GLY A 243 33.19 -13.33 15.64
C GLY A 243 34.35 -13.85 14.79
N GLY A 244 34.29 -13.68 13.47
CA GLY A 244 35.33 -14.08 12.52
C GLY A 244 35.18 -15.48 11.94
N THR A 245 34.13 -16.21 12.33
CA THR A 245 33.87 -17.58 11.82
C THR A 245 32.51 -17.59 11.11
N THR A 246 32.46 -18.13 9.90
CA THR A 246 31.20 -18.30 9.16
C THR A 246 30.40 -19.44 9.82
N PRO A 247 29.21 -19.17 10.37
CA PRO A 247 28.33 -20.21 10.89
C PRO A 247 27.85 -21.13 9.76
N PRO A 248 27.37 -22.35 10.07
CA PRO A 248 26.67 -23.18 9.10
C PRO A 248 25.46 -22.43 8.52
N TYR A 249 25.24 -22.53 7.22
CA TYR A 249 24.07 -21.95 6.57
C TYR A 249 23.63 -22.81 5.38
N ASP A 250 22.30 -22.82 5.14
CA ASP A 250 21.68 -23.37 3.95
C ASP A 250 21.22 -22.22 3.05
N LEU A 251 21.80 -22.13 1.86
CA LEU A 251 21.41 -21.13 0.87
C LEU A 251 20.13 -21.59 0.15
N ILE A 252 19.04 -20.82 0.31
CA ILE A 252 17.72 -21.20 -0.20
C ILE A 252 17.43 -20.51 -1.54
N ASP A 253 17.69 -19.20 -1.63
CA ASP A 253 17.40 -18.40 -2.81
C ASP A 253 18.32 -17.19 -2.90
N THR A 254 18.61 -16.75 -4.12
CA THR A 254 19.46 -15.58 -4.36
C THR A 254 18.95 -14.76 -5.53
N GLY A 255 19.35 -13.50 -5.57
CA GLY A 255 19.06 -12.64 -6.72
C GLY A 255 19.91 -11.39 -6.76
N VAL A 256 20.01 -10.81 -7.94
CA VAL A 256 20.55 -9.46 -8.13
C VAL A 256 19.48 -8.61 -8.80
N HIS A 257 19.10 -7.53 -8.17
CA HIS A 257 18.05 -6.65 -8.64
C HIS A 257 18.60 -5.27 -8.95
N THR A 258 18.19 -4.73 -10.09
CA THR A 258 18.41 -3.33 -10.46
C THR A 258 17.09 -2.61 -10.39
N LEU A 259 17.03 -1.58 -9.57
CA LEU A 259 15.82 -0.85 -9.27
C LEU A 259 15.82 0.54 -9.93
N HIS A 260 14.63 1.02 -10.21
CA HIS A 260 14.41 2.25 -10.94
C HIS A 260 13.50 3.16 -10.11
N HIS A 261 13.72 4.47 -10.20
CA HIS A 261 12.79 5.47 -9.69
C HIS A 261 12.01 6.05 -10.87
N ARG A 262 10.74 5.69 -10.97
CA ARG A 262 9.87 6.13 -12.06
C ARG A 262 8.50 6.51 -11.56
N LEU A 263 7.87 7.47 -12.22
CA LEU A 263 6.52 7.92 -11.91
C LEU A 263 5.76 8.18 -13.19
N ALA A 264 4.63 7.53 -13.40
CA ALA A 264 3.77 7.78 -14.54
C ALA A 264 3.27 9.23 -14.55
N ARG A 265 3.20 9.84 -15.74
CA ARG A 265 2.77 11.24 -15.89
C ARG A 265 1.31 11.42 -15.52
N ARG A 266 0.48 10.44 -15.81
CA ARG A 266 -0.93 10.35 -15.46
C ARG A 266 -1.21 8.97 -14.90
N TRP A 267 -2.17 8.86 -14.00
CA TRP A 267 -2.61 7.60 -13.42
C TRP A 267 -4.03 7.25 -13.83
N ARG A 268 -4.69 8.18 -14.50
CA ARG A 268 -6.03 8.04 -15.05
C ARG A 268 -6.07 8.54 -16.50
N ASP A 269 -6.81 7.83 -17.35
CA ASP A 269 -7.24 8.29 -18.67
C ASP A 269 -8.65 7.78 -18.95
N GLY A 270 -9.64 8.67 -18.84
CA GLY A 270 -11.05 8.31 -18.92
C GLY A 270 -11.45 7.32 -17.81
N ARG A 271 -11.83 6.11 -18.21
CA ARG A 271 -12.25 5.01 -17.35
C ARG A 271 -11.13 3.99 -17.07
N ALA A 272 -9.91 4.27 -17.52
CA ALA A 272 -8.75 3.43 -17.32
C ALA A 272 -7.78 4.06 -16.31
N TYR A 273 -7.27 3.24 -15.37
CA TYR A 273 -6.41 3.66 -14.26
C TYR A 273 -5.14 2.81 -14.20
N LEU A 274 -4.12 3.32 -13.50
CA LEU A 274 -2.89 2.60 -13.18
C LEU A 274 -2.71 2.55 -11.64
N ALA A 275 -2.25 1.41 -11.12
CA ALA A 275 -1.92 1.24 -9.70
C ALA A 275 -0.65 0.37 -9.53
N GLY A 276 0.04 0.56 -8.41
CA GLY A 276 1.28 -0.15 -8.10
C GLY A 276 2.40 0.10 -9.10
N ASP A 277 3.17 -0.92 -9.40
CA ASP A 277 4.34 -0.82 -10.30
C ASP A 277 4.00 -0.37 -11.73
N ALA A 278 2.74 -0.47 -12.15
CA ALA A 278 2.27 0.10 -13.41
C ALA A 278 2.29 1.64 -13.39
N ALA A 279 2.06 2.24 -12.22
CA ALA A 279 2.03 3.68 -12.00
C ALA A 279 3.37 4.25 -11.49
N HIS A 280 4.13 3.48 -10.68
CA HIS A 280 5.35 3.97 -10.03
C HIS A 280 6.35 2.86 -9.69
N LEU A 281 7.64 3.21 -9.70
CA LEU A 281 8.73 2.37 -9.20
C LEU A 281 9.52 3.15 -8.15
N LEU A 282 9.61 2.62 -6.95
CA LEU A 282 10.13 3.32 -5.76
C LEU A 282 11.53 2.90 -5.34
N GLY A 283 12.08 1.82 -5.85
CA GLY A 283 13.33 1.25 -5.36
C GLY A 283 13.12 0.36 -4.13
N ALA A 284 14.23 -0.06 -3.48
CA ALA A 284 14.21 -0.98 -2.34
C ALA A 284 14.45 -0.30 -0.99
N LEU A 285 14.66 1.01 -0.95
CA LEU A 285 14.82 1.73 0.31
C LEU A 285 13.55 1.65 1.15
N GLY A 286 13.51 0.70 2.08
CA GLY A 286 12.37 0.47 2.95
C GLY A 286 11.30 -0.47 2.37
N THR A 287 11.57 -1.23 1.30
CA THR A 287 10.66 -2.26 0.73
C THR A 287 9.25 -1.76 0.37
N GLN A 288 9.11 -0.53 -0.05
CA GLN A 288 7.84 0.21 -0.09
C GLN A 288 6.97 -0.02 -1.32
N GLY A 289 7.48 -0.62 -2.40
CA GLY A 289 6.74 -0.72 -3.68
C GLY A 289 5.39 -1.43 -3.54
N VAL A 290 5.35 -2.58 -2.87
CA VAL A 290 4.11 -3.35 -2.66
C VAL A 290 3.16 -2.60 -1.73
N GLU A 291 3.66 -2.01 -0.63
CA GLU A 291 2.83 -1.26 0.32
C GLU A 291 2.16 -0.04 -0.33
N GLU A 292 2.93 0.73 -1.12
CA GLU A 292 2.34 1.85 -1.85
C GLU A 292 1.29 1.38 -2.85
N GLY A 293 1.49 0.24 -3.48
CA GLY A 293 0.49 -0.37 -4.34
C GLY A 293 -0.76 -0.84 -3.59
N LEU A 294 -0.62 -1.37 -2.37
CA LEU A 294 -1.76 -1.69 -1.51
C LEU A 294 -2.54 -0.43 -1.12
N ARG A 295 -1.84 0.66 -0.77
CA ARG A 295 -2.46 1.96 -0.50
C ARG A 295 -3.14 2.57 -1.73
N ASP A 296 -2.59 2.34 -2.95
CA ASP A 296 -3.28 2.70 -4.20
C ASP A 296 -4.60 1.94 -4.33
N ALA A 297 -4.57 0.64 -4.08
CA ALA A 297 -5.76 -0.22 -4.15
C ALA A 297 -6.84 0.22 -3.15
N GLU A 298 -6.48 0.52 -1.90
CA GLU A 298 -7.42 0.98 -0.88
C GLU A 298 -8.03 2.35 -1.23
N ASN A 299 -7.21 3.29 -1.69
CA ASN A 299 -7.67 4.62 -2.07
C ASN A 299 -8.58 4.60 -3.32
N LEU A 300 -8.26 3.77 -4.32
CA LEU A 300 -9.02 3.69 -5.57
C LEU A 300 -10.32 2.88 -5.41
N ALA A 301 -10.31 1.81 -4.62
CA ALA A 301 -11.42 0.87 -4.54
C ALA A 301 -12.75 1.54 -4.13
N TRP A 302 -12.74 2.36 -3.08
CA TRP A 302 -13.96 3.00 -2.60
C TRP A 302 -14.49 4.07 -3.58
N LYS A 303 -13.60 4.75 -4.31
CA LYS A 303 -13.97 5.76 -5.31
C LYS A 303 -14.65 5.09 -6.51
N LEU A 304 -14.08 3.99 -7.00
CA LEU A 304 -14.70 3.19 -8.07
C LEU A 304 -16.00 2.52 -7.60
N ALA A 305 -16.06 2.06 -6.35
CA ALA A 305 -17.27 1.48 -5.80
C ALA A 305 -18.40 2.50 -5.69
N LEU A 306 -18.09 3.73 -5.27
CA LEU A 306 -19.07 4.80 -5.23
C LEU A 306 -19.58 5.14 -6.65
N ASP A 307 -18.68 5.25 -7.63
CA ASP A 307 -19.08 5.47 -9.02
C ASP A 307 -19.95 4.33 -9.54
N TRP A 308 -19.57 3.10 -9.26
CA TRP A 308 -20.30 1.91 -9.71
C TRP A 308 -21.72 1.85 -9.13
N HIS A 309 -21.93 2.21 -7.85
CA HIS A 309 -23.23 2.11 -7.19
C HIS A 309 -24.14 3.30 -7.43
N GLN A 310 -23.59 4.50 -7.50
CA GLN A 310 -24.38 5.75 -7.41
C GLN A 310 -23.99 6.78 -8.48
N GLY A 311 -22.94 6.53 -9.24
CA GLY A 311 -22.24 7.54 -10.01
C GLY A 311 -21.40 8.45 -9.13
N ALA A 312 -20.23 8.84 -9.60
CA ALA A 312 -19.34 9.77 -8.94
C ALA A 312 -19.06 10.99 -9.82
N SER A 313 -18.67 12.09 -9.17
CA SER A 313 -18.15 13.22 -9.92
C SER A 313 -16.77 12.93 -10.47
N GLU A 314 -16.41 13.55 -11.58
CA GLU A 314 -15.04 13.50 -12.12
C GLU A 314 -14.01 13.97 -11.10
N ALA A 315 -14.37 14.93 -10.22
CA ALA A 315 -13.50 15.42 -9.16
C ALA A 315 -13.12 14.32 -8.15
N LEU A 316 -14.05 13.42 -7.78
CA LEU A 316 -13.75 12.28 -6.93
C LEU A 316 -12.81 11.30 -7.63
N LEU A 317 -13.07 10.97 -8.87
CA LEU A 317 -12.27 10.02 -9.65
C LEU A 317 -10.87 10.55 -9.92
N ASP A 318 -10.72 11.84 -10.23
CA ASP A 318 -9.44 12.53 -10.42
C ASP A 318 -8.65 12.66 -9.11
N SER A 319 -9.34 12.67 -7.96
CA SER A 319 -8.67 12.76 -6.65
C SER A 319 -7.75 11.56 -6.36
N TYR A 320 -7.99 10.41 -6.98
CA TYR A 320 -7.07 9.26 -6.88
C TYR A 320 -5.65 9.63 -7.35
N GLU A 321 -5.54 10.16 -8.57
CA GLU A 321 -4.24 10.61 -9.08
C GLU A 321 -3.66 11.75 -8.23
N ALA A 322 -4.47 12.74 -7.88
CA ALA A 322 -4.03 13.89 -7.11
C ALA A 322 -3.44 13.50 -5.74
N GLU A 323 -4.10 12.60 -5.03
CA GLU A 323 -3.70 12.11 -3.72
C GLU A 323 -2.50 11.17 -3.81
N ARG A 324 -2.65 10.05 -4.52
CA ARG A 324 -1.67 8.97 -4.52
C ARG A 324 -0.38 9.34 -5.25
N ARG A 325 -0.50 9.94 -6.44
CA ARG A 325 0.66 10.36 -7.21
C ARG A 325 1.48 11.43 -6.47
N THR A 326 0.82 12.35 -5.73
CA THR A 326 1.50 13.35 -4.91
C THR A 326 2.27 12.70 -3.74
N ALA A 327 1.64 11.76 -3.04
CA ALA A 327 2.27 11.01 -1.95
C ALA A 327 3.50 10.21 -2.43
N VAL A 328 3.35 9.45 -3.51
CA VAL A 328 4.45 8.68 -4.11
C VAL A 328 5.57 9.59 -4.63
N ALA A 329 5.24 10.73 -5.24
CA ALA A 329 6.25 11.71 -5.67
C ALA A 329 7.04 12.29 -4.48
N ALA A 330 6.39 12.49 -3.33
CA ALA A 330 7.07 12.91 -2.10
C ALA A 330 8.06 11.85 -1.59
N ARG A 331 7.67 10.57 -1.61
CA ARG A 331 8.55 9.45 -1.25
C ARG A 331 9.76 9.33 -2.18
N LEU A 332 9.54 9.42 -3.49
CA LEU A 332 10.64 9.40 -4.47
C LEU A 332 11.64 10.54 -4.22
N ARG A 333 11.15 11.75 -3.91
CA ARG A 333 12.03 12.88 -3.55
C ARG A 333 12.80 12.60 -2.26
N ALA A 334 12.15 12.06 -1.24
CA ALA A 334 12.79 11.74 0.04
C ALA A 334 13.86 10.64 -0.13
N ALA A 335 13.58 9.58 -0.92
CA ALA A 335 14.54 8.54 -1.27
C ALA A 335 15.74 9.10 -2.02
N ASP A 336 15.50 9.94 -3.03
CA ASP A 336 16.57 10.61 -3.80
C ASP A 336 17.46 11.50 -2.93
N GLN A 337 16.89 12.16 -1.91
CA GLN A 337 17.65 13.00 -0.96
C GLN A 337 18.47 12.16 0.03
N ALA A 338 18.03 10.94 0.35
CA ALA A 338 18.76 10.03 1.24
C ALA A 338 19.95 9.34 0.55
N MET A 339 19.85 9.05 -0.76
CA MET A 339 20.83 8.29 -1.52
C MET A 339 22.28 8.79 -1.47
N PRO A 340 22.60 10.11 -1.59
CA PRO A 340 23.99 10.56 -1.51
C PRO A 340 24.67 10.27 -0.17
N GLY A 341 23.93 10.36 0.94
CA GLY A 341 24.45 10.04 2.27
C GLY A 341 24.73 8.55 2.49
N LEU A 342 24.07 7.68 1.70
CA LEU A 342 24.26 6.23 1.75
C LEU A 342 25.44 5.76 0.92
N ARG A 343 25.67 6.38 -0.22
CA ARG A 343 26.69 5.97 -1.19
C ARG A 343 28.06 6.57 -0.95
N GLY A 344 28.24 7.40 0.08
CA GLY A 344 29.53 8.08 0.31
C GLY A 344 29.95 9.01 -0.84
N GLY A 345 28.98 9.62 -1.53
CA GLY A 345 29.24 10.47 -2.68
C GLY A 345 30.07 11.72 -2.35
N ASN A 346 30.91 12.16 -3.28
CA ASN A 346 31.80 13.33 -3.17
C ASN A 346 31.08 14.69 -3.23
N GLY A 347 29.82 14.78 -2.88
CA GLY A 347 29.08 16.04 -2.83
C GLY A 347 29.34 16.83 -1.55
N LEU A 348 29.42 18.15 -1.66
CA LEU A 348 29.60 19.08 -0.52
C LEU A 348 28.66 18.81 0.67
N ARG A 349 27.44 18.28 0.42
CA ARG A 349 26.46 17.90 1.45
C ARG A 349 26.86 16.66 2.28
N THR A 350 27.72 15.78 1.75
CA THR A 350 28.21 14.59 2.45
C THR A 350 29.23 14.94 3.54
N TYR A 351 29.83 16.09 3.45
CA TYR A 351 30.82 16.60 4.42
C TYR A 351 30.18 17.38 5.58
N LEU A 352 28.87 17.65 5.53
CA LEU A 352 28.21 18.30 6.66
C LEU A 352 28.15 17.32 7.86
N PRO A 353 28.56 17.77 9.06
CA PRO A 353 28.44 16.96 10.25
C PRO A 353 27.01 16.47 10.46
N GLY A 354 26.82 15.15 10.59
CA GLY A 354 25.50 14.54 10.78
C GLY A 354 24.76 14.09 9.52
N ALA A 355 25.18 14.44 8.30
CA ALA A 355 24.49 14.05 7.07
C ALA A 355 24.32 12.52 6.92
N ALA A 356 25.34 11.75 7.31
CA ALA A 356 25.28 10.29 7.29
C ALA A 356 24.33 9.72 8.35
N ARG A 357 24.23 10.33 9.53
CA ARG A 357 23.26 9.96 10.58
C ARG A 357 21.83 10.25 10.13
N SER A 358 21.59 11.43 9.56
CA SER A 358 20.27 11.80 9.03
C SER A 358 19.80 10.86 7.91
N ALA A 359 20.70 10.31 7.09
CA ALA A 359 20.33 9.32 6.08
C ALA A 359 19.99 7.96 6.72
N GLU A 360 20.75 7.54 7.72
CA GLU A 360 20.51 6.30 8.49
C GLU A 360 19.19 6.35 9.25
N ASP A 361 18.90 7.49 9.91
CA ASP A 361 17.62 7.69 10.60
C ASP A 361 16.44 7.63 9.64
N ARG A 362 16.55 8.26 8.46
CA ARG A 362 15.48 8.21 7.44
C ARG A 362 15.24 6.79 6.91
N LEU A 363 16.30 6.01 6.69
CA LEU A 363 16.16 4.62 6.28
C LEU A 363 15.52 3.78 7.38
N THR A 364 16.01 3.92 8.61
CA THR A 364 15.43 3.25 9.78
C THR A 364 13.95 3.59 9.90
N ASP A 365 13.58 4.86 9.80
CA ASP A 365 12.18 5.29 9.83
C ASP A 365 11.38 4.69 8.66
N GLY A 366 11.96 4.64 7.45
CA GLY A 366 11.33 4.00 6.30
C GLY A 366 11.04 2.52 6.52
N HIS A 367 12.01 1.78 7.07
CA HIS A 367 11.85 0.36 7.39
C HIS A 367 10.84 0.10 8.53
N LEU A 368 10.60 1.09 9.36
CA LEU A 368 9.68 1.02 10.50
C LEU A 368 8.30 1.64 10.22
N GLY A 369 8.00 2.00 8.99
CA GLY A 369 6.73 2.63 8.64
C GLY A 369 6.58 4.06 9.16
N ARG A 370 7.70 4.77 9.36
CA ARG A 370 7.75 6.11 9.95
C ARG A 370 8.32 7.14 8.98
N GLY A 371 8.15 8.42 9.34
CA GLY A 371 8.74 9.53 8.60
C GLY A 371 8.33 9.61 7.13
N GLN A 372 9.08 10.37 6.34
CA GLN A 372 8.73 10.64 4.94
C GLN A 372 8.81 9.43 4.02
N LEU A 373 9.56 8.37 4.40
CA LEU A 373 9.74 7.17 3.58
C LEU A 373 8.75 6.06 3.93
N GLY A 374 8.24 5.98 5.16
CA GLY A 374 7.44 4.84 5.63
C GLY A 374 6.03 5.18 6.10
N ALA A 375 5.81 6.37 6.70
CA ALA A 375 4.53 6.69 7.31
C ALA A 375 3.36 6.63 6.31
N GLU A 376 2.19 6.25 6.78
CA GLU A 376 0.95 6.37 6.03
C GLU A 376 0.77 7.81 5.54
N PRO A 377 0.44 8.05 4.26
CA PRO A 377 0.38 9.40 3.73
C PRO A 377 -0.82 10.19 4.25
N SER A 378 -0.68 11.51 4.27
CA SER A 378 -1.83 12.42 4.43
C SER A 378 -2.21 13.01 3.09
N TYR A 379 -3.50 13.26 2.87
CA TYR A 379 -4.03 13.84 1.64
C TYR A 379 -4.60 15.23 1.91
N ALA A 380 -4.67 16.07 0.90
CA ALA A 380 -5.39 17.33 1.02
C ALA A 380 -6.88 17.03 1.25
N PRO A 381 -7.49 17.50 2.34
CA PRO A 381 -8.89 17.23 2.59
C PRO A 381 -9.74 17.98 1.55
N PRO A 382 -10.86 17.38 1.08
CA PRO A 382 -11.76 18.04 0.13
C PRO A 382 -12.46 19.27 0.73
N VAL A 383 -12.62 19.27 2.06
CA VAL A 383 -13.10 20.42 2.85
C VAL A 383 -12.27 20.50 4.12
N ALA A 384 -11.73 21.66 4.41
CA ALA A 384 -10.96 21.88 5.65
C ALA A 384 -11.88 22.22 6.84
N VAL A 385 -12.85 21.36 7.17
CA VAL A 385 -13.68 21.54 8.37
C VAL A 385 -12.99 20.92 9.56
N ARG A 386 -12.38 21.77 10.38
CA ARG A 386 -11.79 21.42 11.66
C ARG A 386 -12.37 22.31 12.76
N GLU A 387 -13.53 21.96 13.27
CA GLU A 387 -14.13 22.69 14.39
C GLU A 387 -13.47 22.32 15.71
N VAL A 388 -12.98 21.08 15.82
CA VAL A 388 -12.36 20.55 17.04
C VAL A 388 -10.97 20.03 16.72
N PRO A 389 -9.92 20.47 17.44
CA PRO A 389 -8.59 19.91 17.27
C PRO A 389 -8.56 18.45 17.77
N THR A 390 -7.88 17.60 17.00
CA THR A 390 -7.58 16.20 17.33
C THR A 390 -6.12 15.91 17.04
N ALA A 391 -5.57 14.80 17.52
CA ALA A 391 -4.20 14.39 17.20
C ALA A 391 -4.02 14.09 15.71
N THR A 392 -5.11 13.74 15.02
CA THR A 392 -5.13 13.57 13.55
C THR A 392 -5.67 14.84 12.90
N GLU A 393 -4.92 15.42 11.97
CA GLU A 393 -5.42 16.53 11.14
C GLU A 393 -6.34 16.00 10.02
N PRO A 394 -7.34 16.79 9.55
CA PRO A 394 -8.10 16.43 8.35
C PRO A 394 -7.16 16.10 7.18
N GLY A 395 -7.46 15.00 6.50
CA GLY A 395 -6.62 14.41 5.47
C GLY A 395 -5.57 13.42 5.99
N GLY A 396 -5.31 13.36 7.28
CA GLY A 396 -4.41 12.39 7.91
C GLY A 396 -5.08 11.06 8.23
N PRO A 397 -4.29 9.98 8.41
CA PRO A 397 -4.80 8.68 8.79
C PRO A 397 -5.33 8.71 10.23
N VAL A 398 -6.49 8.06 10.45
CA VAL A 398 -7.12 8.01 11.78
C VAL A 398 -6.35 7.10 12.73
N ALA A 399 -6.37 7.46 14.01
CA ALA A 399 -5.87 6.58 15.07
C ALA A 399 -6.75 5.32 15.15
N ASP A 400 -6.09 4.17 15.35
CA ASP A 400 -6.79 2.91 15.56
C ASP A 400 -7.25 2.79 17.01
N VAL A 401 -8.50 3.10 17.24
CA VAL A 401 -9.13 3.07 18.58
C VAL A 401 -10.25 2.02 18.60
N PRO A 402 -10.56 1.44 19.76
CA PRO A 402 -11.75 0.60 19.91
C PRO A 402 -13.01 1.40 19.63
N VAL A 403 -13.87 0.90 18.76
CA VAL A 403 -15.15 1.49 18.41
C VAL A 403 -16.28 0.50 18.59
N THR A 404 -17.44 0.98 19.03
CA THR A 404 -18.64 0.18 19.23
C THR A 404 -19.65 0.50 18.15
N ALA A 405 -20.11 -0.52 17.42
CA ALA A 405 -21.17 -0.43 16.44
C ALA A 405 -22.57 -0.47 17.09
N PRO A 406 -23.65 -0.13 16.35
CA PRO A 406 -25.01 -0.14 16.86
C PRO A 406 -25.49 -1.46 17.44
N ASP A 407 -24.99 -2.59 16.96
CA ASP A 407 -25.29 -3.93 17.48
C ASP A 407 -24.57 -4.26 18.80
N GLY A 408 -23.73 -3.34 19.27
CA GLY A 408 -22.93 -3.50 20.49
C GLY A 408 -21.59 -4.21 20.26
N THR A 409 -21.24 -4.57 19.03
CA THR A 409 -19.93 -5.14 18.72
C THR A 409 -18.84 -4.10 18.86
N THR A 410 -17.78 -4.42 19.59
CA THR A 410 -16.60 -3.56 19.74
C THR A 410 -15.42 -4.16 19.01
N VAL A 411 -14.83 -3.39 18.10
CA VAL A 411 -13.69 -3.78 17.27
C VAL A 411 -12.73 -2.59 17.09
N PRO A 412 -11.47 -2.82 16.68
CA PRO A 412 -10.58 -1.74 16.23
C PRO A 412 -11.20 -0.97 15.06
N LEU A 413 -11.05 0.35 15.04
CA LEU A 413 -11.58 1.21 13.97
C LEU A 413 -11.08 0.77 12.58
N ARG A 414 -9.82 0.35 12.49
CA ARG A 414 -9.21 -0.11 11.23
C ARG A 414 -9.84 -1.38 10.66
N ASP A 415 -10.49 -2.21 11.48
CA ASP A 415 -11.19 -3.42 11.01
C ASP A 415 -12.49 -3.11 10.25
N LEU A 416 -12.99 -1.88 10.36
CA LEU A 416 -14.21 -1.42 9.68
C LEU A 416 -13.92 -0.67 8.36
N LEU A 417 -12.66 -0.39 8.07
CA LEU A 417 -12.25 0.28 6.83
C LEU A 417 -12.45 -0.60 5.59
N GLY A 418 -12.38 -0.01 4.41
CA GLY A 418 -12.40 -0.73 3.12
C GLY A 418 -13.77 -1.25 2.69
N ARG A 419 -14.85 -0.96 3.41
CA ARG A 419 -16.22 -1.44 3.09
C ARG A 419 -16.98 -0.49 2.14
N GLY A 420 -16.32 0.50 1.56
CA GLY A 420 -16.95 1.49 0.68
C GLY A 420 -17.95 2.43 1.37
N ARG A 421 -17.90 2.53 2.70
CA ARG A 421 -18.82 3.34 3.52
C ARG A 421 -18.05 4.40 4.29
N LEU A 422 -18.62 5.59 4.45
CA LEU A 422 -18.11 6.58 5.39
C LEU A 422 -18.28 6.05 6.82
N LEU A 423 -17.41 6.46 7.74
CA LEU A 423 -17.58 6.18 9.16
C LEU A 423 -17.83 7.51 9.88
N VAL A 424 -18.88 7.55 10.68
CA VAL A 424 -19.20 8.69 11.55
C VAL A 424 -19.00 8.23 12.99
N LEU A 425 -17.99 8.78 13.65
CA LEU A 425 -17.56 8.38 14.99
C LEU A 425 -17.91 9.46 16.01
N LEU A 426 -18.70 9.12 17.03
CA LEU A 426 -18.93 9.97 18.18
C LEU A 426 -17.96 9.60 19.32
N VAL A 427 -17.24 10.57 19.85
CA VAL A 427 -16.42 10.42 21.06
C VAL A 427 -17.32 10.63 22.27
N ALA A 428 -17.58 9.54 23.03
CA ALA A 428 -18.50 9.56 24.17
C ALA A 428 -17.89 8.77 25.35
N PRO A 429 -17.13 9.43 26.24
CA PRO A 429 -16.51 8.81 27.40
C PRO A 429 -17.53 8.10 28.31
N GLY A 430 -17.14 6.92 28.82
CA GLY A 430 -17.96 6.10 29.69
C GLY A 430 -18.92 5.15 28.97
N THR A 431 -18.95 5.11 27.63
CA THR A 431 -19.83 4.20 26.88
C THR A 431 -19.46 2.73 27.05
N GLY A 432 -18.22 2.41 27.40
CA GLY A 432 -17.79 1.04 27.70
C GLY A 432 -18.47 0.41 28.94
N VAL A 433 -19.09 1.23 29.81
CA VAL A 433 -19.75 0.80 31.07
C VAL A 433 -21.28 0.75 30.92
N TRP A 434 -21.82 1.35 29.86
CA TRP A 434 -23.27 1.43 29.67
C TRP A 434 -23.85 0.16 29.10
N ASP A 435 -25.05 -0.22 29.55
CA ASP A 435 -25.80 -1.33 28.96
C ASP A 435 -26.05 -1.03 27.47
N ARG A 436 -25.49 -1.87 26.62
CA ARG A 436 -25.41 -1.75 25.16
C ARG A 436 -26.76 -1.50 24.46
N ARG A 437 -27.88 -1.70 25.16
CA ARG A 437 -29.24 -1.53 24.62
C ARG A 437 -29.80 -0.11 24.78
N HIS A 438 -29.25 0.71 25.65
CA HIS A 438 -29.82 2.00 26.01
C HIS A 438 -29.10 3.22 25.42
N TRP A 439 -27.82 3.11 25.06
CA TRP A 439 -27.08 4.28 24.59
C TRP A 439 -27.52 4.81 23.22
N PHE A 440 -28.07 3.95 22.34
CA PHE A 440 -28.60 4.35 21.03
C PHE A 440 -29.84 5.25 21.13
N GLY A 441 -30.62 5.10 22.19
CA GLY A 441 -31.81 5.93 22.44
C GLY A 441 -31.58 7.15 23.33
N ALA A 442 -30.34 7.38 23.82
CA ALA A 442 -30.04 8.39 24.79
C ALA A 442 -29.16 9.54 24.23
N GLY A 443 -29.31 10.72 24.82
CA GLY A 443 -28.44 11.86 24.57
C GLY A 443 -28.42 12.35 23.14
N LEU A 444 -27.21 12.41 22.54
CA LEU A 444 -27.00 12.90 21.17
C LEU A 444 -27.26 11.86 20.09
N MET A 445 -27.35 10.58 20.45
CA MET A 445 -27.36 9.46 19.48
C MET A 445 -28.58 9.46 18.53
N PRO A 446 -29.83 9.67 18.97
CA PRO A 446 -30.97 9.70 18.05
C PRO A 446 -30.83 10.79 16.97
N ARG A 447 -30.33 11.95 17.38
CA ARG A 447 -30.09 13.07 16.47
C ARG A 447 -28.95 12.79 15.49
N LEU A 448 -27.86 12.17 15.98
CA LEU A 448 -26.74 11.78 15.14
C LEU A 448 -27.13 10.65 14.17
N ALA A 449 -27.87 9.64 14.62
CA ALA A 449 -28.37 8.57 13.78
C ALA A 449 -29.28 9.10 12.64
N ALA A 450 -30.16 10.04 12.95
CA ALA A 450 -30.98 10.71 11.93
C ALA A 450 -30.11 11.50 10.92
N ALA A 451 -29.08 12.22 11.40
CA ALA A 451 -28.16 12.94 10.52
C ALA A 451 -27.37 11.98 9.61
N VAL A 452 -26.86 10.86 10.16
CA VAL A 452 -26.14 9.84 9.39
C VAL A 452 -27.04 9.19 8.32
N SER A 453 -28.29 8.90 8.66
CA SER A 453 -29.25 8.32 7.72
C SER A 453 -29.61 9.27 6.56
N ALA A 454 -29.44 10.56 6.74
CA ALA A 454 -29.69 11.59 5.73
C ALA A 454 -28.46 11.89 4.85
N LEU A 455 -27.31 11.27 5.08
CA LEU A 455 -26.09 11.53 4.30
C LEU A 455 -26.25 11.13 2.83
N PRO A 456 -25.57 11.82 1.92
CA PRO A 456 -25.69 11.59 0.48
C PRO A 456 -25.04 10.28 0.01
N THR A 457 -24.38 9.56 0.91
CA THR A 457 -23.78 8.24 0.67
C THR A 457 -23.87 7.38 1.93
N ARG A 458 -23.69 6.07 1.76
CA ARG A 458 -23.76 5.11 2.88
C ARG A 458 -22.71 5.43 3.94
N ALA A 459 -23.12 5.43 5.21
CA ALA A 459 -22.25 5.66 6.33
C ALA A 459 -22.61 4.73 7.51
N ASP A 460 -21.60 4.34 8.29
CA ASP A 460 -21.78 3.59 9.53
C ASP A 460 -21.59 4.54 10.73
N LEU A 461 -22.48 4.44 11.71
CA LEU A 461 -22.42 5.19 12.95
C LEU A 461 -21.71 4.37 14.01
N LEU A 462 -20.68 4.94 14.62
CA LEU A 462 -19.82 4.30 15.59
C LEU A 462 -19.67 5.19 16.83
N VAL A 463 -19.30 4.57 17.95
CA VAL A 463 -18.95 5.29 19.18
C VAL A 463 -17.58 4.83 19.67
N ALA A 464 -16.75 5.78 20.09
CA ALA A 464 -15.51 5.51 20.80
C ALA A 464 -15.59 6.10 22.22
N ASP A 465 -15.04 5.39 23.19
CA ASP A 465 -14.88 5.92 24.56
C ASP A 465 -13.94 7.12 24.58
N SER A 466 -12.90 7.07 23.79
CA SER A 466 -11.93 8.15 23.61
C SER A 466 -11.33 8.15 22.21
N TYR A 467 -10.83 9.31 21.77
CA TYR A 467 -10.02 9.46 20.57
C TYR A 467 -8.88 10.45 20.85
N PRO A 468 -7.64 10.20 20.42
CA PRO A 468 -6.49 11.03 20.74
C PRO A 468 -6.70 12.51 20.42
N GLY A 469 -6.58 13.37 21.45
CA GLY A 469 -6.74 14.82 21.34
C GLY A 469 -8.16 15.32 21.17
N ALA A 470 -9.17 14.46 21.05
CA ALA A 470 -10.57 14.87 20.90
C ALA A 470 -11.27 14.99 22.27
N PRO A 471 -11.95 16.10 22.57
CA PRO A 471 -12.84 16.21 23.73
C PRO A 471 -14.10 15.34 23.54
N ALA A 472 -14.82 15.12 24.66
CA ALA A 472 -16.13 14.47 24.64
C ALA A 472 -17.10 15.16 23.68
N HIS A 473 -17.98 14.38 23.07
CA HIS A 473 -18.99 14.80 22.10
C HIS A 473 -18.43 15.29 20.75
N THR A 474 -17.13 15.10 20.49
CA THR A 474 -16.59 15.30 19.14
C THR A 474 -17.17 14.28 18.18
N VAL A 475 -17.61 14.74 17.00
CA VAL A 475 -18.02 13.89 15.89
C VAL A 475 -16.93 13.94 14.82
N LEU A 476 -16.42 12.77 14.43
CA LEU A 476 -15.44 12.62 13.34
C LEU A 476 -16.13 12.02 12.13
N LEU A 477 -15.84 12.57 10.95
CA LEU A 477 -16.19 11.98 9.66
C LEU A 477 -14.92 11.35 9.07
N VAL A 478 -14.97 10.05 8.81
CA VAL A 478 -13.83 9.28 8.31
C VAL A 478 -14.17 8.68 6.96
N ARG A 479 -13.21 8.76 6.02
CA ARG A 479 -13.30 8.18 4.69
C ARG A 479 -13.20 6.65 4.75
N PRO A 480 -13.70 5.92 3.73
CA PRO A 480 -13.60 4.46 3.68
C PRO A 480 -12.16 3.93 3.71
N ASP A 481 -11.18 4.72 3.27
CA ASP A 481 -9.74 4.44 3.28
C ASP A 481 -9.03 4.91 4.56
N GLY A 482 -9.77 5.22 5.63
CA GLY A 482 -9.23 5.53 6.95
C GLY A 482 -8.66 6.94 7.13
N HIS A 483 -8.95 7.87 6.23
CA HIS A 483 -8.50 9.25 6.37
C HIS A 483 -9.58 10.13 7.01
N LEU A 484 -9.18 10.96 7.97
CA LEU A 484 -10.08 11.91 8.62
C LEU A 484 -10.52 12.98 7.61
N ALA A 485 -11.82 13.10 7.39
CA ALA A 485 -12.36 14.12 6.51
C ALA A 485 -12.68 15.42 7.24
N ALA A 486 -13.33 15.34 8.41
CA ALA A 486 -13.75 16.50 9.18
C ALA A 486 -13.96 16.16 10.66
N THR A 487 -13.95 17.21 11.51
CA THR A 487 -14.28 17.12 12.94
C THR A 487 -15.30 18.20 13.31
N PHE A 488 -16.27 17.85 14.17
CA PHE A 488 -17.36 18.74 14.58
C PHE A 488 -17.52 18.77 16.10
N ALA A 489 -17.89 19.93 16.64
CA ALA A 489 -18.26 20.10 18.05
C ALA A 489 -19.73 19.68 18.27
N GLY A 490 -19.95 18.40 18.49
CA GLY A 490 -21.29 17.81 18.63
C GLY A 490 -21.96 17.48 17.31
N VAL A 491 -23.27 17.27 17.36
CA VAL A 491 -24.09 16.87 16.19
C VAL A 491 -24.51 18.10 15.39
N ARG A 492 -23.96 18.25 14.20
CA ARG A 492 -24.21 19.31 13.24
C ARG A 492 -24.67 18.73 11.91
N PRO A 493 -25.98 18.47 11.71
CA PRO A 493 -26.46 17.73 10.56
C PRO A 493 -26.15 18.38 9.21
N ALA A 494 -26.27 19.71 9.09
CA ALA A 494 -26.03 20.41 7.83
C ALA A 494 -24.54 20.35 7.44
N GLU A 495 -23.66 20.67 8.36
CA GLU A 495 -22.21 20.69 8.15
C GLU A 495 -21.67 19.25 7.92
N LEU A 496 -22.24 18.25 8.60
CA LEU A 496 -21.90 16.84 8.39
C LEU A 496 -22.33 16.40 6.98
N TYR A 497 -23.51 16.83 6.51
CA TYR A 497 -23.98 16.55 5.15
C TYR A 497 -23.05 17.20 4.12
N GLU A 498 -22.72 18.48 4.27
CA GLU A 498 -21.83 19.21 3.36
C GLU A 498 -20.44 18.58 3.29
N ALA A 499 -19.89 18.17 4.43
CA ALA A 499 -18.59 17.49 4.46
C ALA A 499 -18.67 16.11 3.79
N ALA A 500 -19.72 15.34 4.01
CA ALA A 500 -19.92 14.03 3.36
C ALA A 500 -20.14 14.20 1.83
N ASP A 501 -20.86 15.23 1.40
CA ASP A 501 -21.05 15.56 -0.02
C ASP A 501 -19.73 15.96 -0.68
N ALA A 502 -18.90 16.75 0.00
CA ALA A 502 -17.59 17.11 -0.48
C ALA A 502 -16.63 15.90 -0.58
N VAL A 503 -16.69 14.97 0.39
CA VAL A 503 -15.88 13.73 0.35
C VAL A 503 -16.20 12.89 -0.88
N ARG A 504 -17.47 12.78 -1.27
CA ARG A 504 -17.86 12.08 -2.51
C ARG A 504 -17.65 12.90 -3.79
N GLY A 505 -17.09 14.12 -3.68
CA GLY A 505 -16.84 15.02 -4.81
C GLY A 505 -18.06 15.81 -5.30
N GLY A 506 -19.10 15.94 -4.48
CA GLY A 506 -20.38 16.57 -4.84
C GLY A 506 -21.29 15.66 -5.67
N ALA A 507 -22.38 16.23 -6.20
CA ALA A 507 -23.30 15.48 -7.04
C ALA A 507 -22.60 15.00 -8.34
N PRO A 508 -23.01 13.84 -8.90
CA PRO A 508 -22.47 13.37 -10.18
C PRO A 508 -22.67 14.42 -11.27
N GLY A 509 -21.58 14.82 -11.91
CA GLY A 509 -21.62 15.69 -13.10
C GLY A 509 -21.83 14.89 -14.39
N PRO A 510 -22.10 15.56 -15.54
CA PRO A 510 -22.11 14.87 -16.82
C PRO A 510 -20.75 14.21 -17.08
N ALA A 511 -20.78 12.95 -17.53
CA ALA A 511 -19.56 12.19 -17.84
C ALA A 511 -18.68 12.95 -18.85
N ARG A 512 -17.41 13.08 -18.54
CA ARG A 512 -16.42 13.68 -19.44
C ARG A 512 -16.21 12.75 -20.64
N ALA A 513 -16.38 13.26 -21.83
CA ALA A 513 -16.11 12.49 -23.05
C ALA A 513 -14.65 12.00 -23.05
N PRO A 514 -14.40 10.70 -23.31
CA PRO A 514 -13.04 10.19 -23.37
C PRO A 514 -12.27 10.86 -24.51
N SER A 515 -11.00 11.16 -24.26
CA SER A 515 -10.11 11.55 -25.35
C SER A 515 -10.02 10.35 -26.30
N VAL A 516 -10.49 10.52 -27.54
CA VAL A 516 -10.45 9.46 -28.55
C VAL A 516 -8.97 9.15 -28.85
N THR A 517 -8.44 8.11 -28.24
CA THR A 517 -7.15 7.56 -28.61
C THR A 517 -7.42 6.52 -29.69
N PRO A 518 -6.94 6.70 -30.93
CA PRO A 518 -7.09 5.68 -31.97
C PRO A 518 -6.39 4.39 -31.51
N ALA A 519 -7.01 3.24 -31.80
CA ALA A 519 -6.46 1.92 -31.53
C ALA A 519 -5.02 1.83 -32.07
N VAL A 520 -4.04 1.71 -31.19
CA VAL A 520 -2.65 1.48 -31.58
C VAL A 520 -2.50 -0.03 -31.84
N THR A 521 -2.74 -0.41 -33.09
CA THR A 521 -2.32 -1.73 -33.59
C THR A 521 -0.79 -1.77 -33.59
N THR A 522 -0.20 -2.61 -32.78
CA THR A 522 1.24 -2.94 -32.87
C THR A 522 1.51 -3.59 -34.24
N PRO A 523 2.45 -3.07 -35.06
CA PRO A 523 2.80 -3.74 -36.30
C PRO A 523 3.40 -5.10 -35.97
N THR A 524 2.84 -6.14 -36.54
CA THR A 524 3.42 -7.49 -36.56
C THR A 524 4.76 -7.38 -37.29
N SER A 525 5.88 -7.52 -36.58
CA SER A 525 7.19 -7.64 -37.23
C SER A 525 7.19 -8.95 -37.97
N VAL A 526 7.06 -8.88 -39.27
CA VAL A 526 7.43 -9.96 -40.19
C VAL A 526 8.96 -10.02 -40.15
N ILE A 527 9.50 -11.07 -39.55
CA ILE A 527 10.91 -11.42 -39.67
C ILE A 527 10.99 -12.29 -40.90
N ASP A 528 11.65 -11.77 -41.98
CA ASP A 528 12.27 -12.56 -43.03
C ASP A 528 13.62 -13.11 -42.55
#